data_80610daf8523f129d2893bc34e4170a3
#
_entry.id   80610daf8523f129d2893bc34e4170a3
#
_cell.length_a   1.000
_cell.length_b   1.000
_cell.length_c   1.000
_cell.angle_alpha   90.00
_cell.angle_beta   90.00
_cell.angle_gamma   90.00
#
_symmetry.space_group_name_H-M   'P 1'
#
loop_
_entity.id
_entity.type
_entity.pdbx_description
1 polymer ?
#
loop_
_entity_poly.entity_id
_entity_poly.type
_entity_poly.pdbx_seq_one_letter_code
_entity_poly.pdbx_strand_id
1 'polypeptide(L)'
;MRRSIDDYPFQASDYPPDYAEDELTPISWAVGICDDYADAEPRVILTFEEVGRAGQGLVGHLSPDIARRMRGAGRDALAEMGEDPGR
;
A
#
# COMPACT_ATOMS: atom_id res chain seq x y z
N MET A 1 -7.68 10.33 -15.94
CA MET A 1 -6.29 9.80 -16.04
C MET A 1 -6.00 8.87 -14.90
N ARG A 2 -5.35 7.77 -15.20
CA ARG A 2 -4.93 6.80 -14.17
C ARG A 2 -3.47 6.45 -14.44
N ARG A 3 -2.62 6.53 -13.42
CA ARG A 3 -1.19 6.27 -13.56
C ARG A 3 -0.64 5.52 -12.36
N SER A 4 0.13 4.47 -12.62
CA SER A 4 0.84 3.74 -11.58
C SER A 4 2.06 4.55 -11.13
N ILE A 5 2.30 4.57 -9.82
CA ILE A 5 3.47 5.21 -9.22
C ILE A 5 4.45 4.15 -8.73
N ASP A 6 3.97 3.18 -7.98
CA ASP A 6 4.82 2.13 -7.44
C ASP A 6 4.01 0.85 -7.28
N ASP A 7 4.70 -0.27 -7.40
CA ASP A 7 4.11 -1.58 -7.48
C ASP A 7 5.03 -2.55 -6.77
N TYR A 8 4.55 -3.15 -5.70
CA TYR A 8 5.38 -4.03 -4.90
C TYR A 8 4.84 -5.47 -4.93
N PRO A 9 5.47 -6.36 -5.73
CA PRO A 9 5.12 -7.78 -5.67
C PRO A 9 5.68 -8.40 -4.39
N PHE A 10 4.86 -9.20 -3.73
CA PHE A 10 5.26 -9.89 -2.52
C PHE A 10 6.50 -10.79 -2.77
N GLN A 11 7.43 -10.76 -1.82
CA GLN A 11 8.62 -11.64 -1.82
C GLN A 11 8.53 -12.60 -0.65
N ALA A 12 8.96 -13.84 -0.83
CA ALA A 12 8.96 -14.82 0.26
C ALA A 12 9.76 -14.35 1.47
N SER A 13 10.81 -13.55 1.22
CA SER A 13 11.64 -12.94 2.28
C SER A 13 10.89 -11.90 3.11
N ASP A 14 9.70 -11.46 2.69
CA ASP A 14 8.89 -10.51 3.46
C ASP A 14 8.21 -11.18 4.66
N TYR A 15 8.12 -12.51 4.69
CA TYR A 15 7.61 -13.20 5.86
C TYR A 15 8.61 -13.06 7.02
N PRO A 16 8.11 -12.80 8.23
CA PRO A 16 8.96 -12.89 9.40
C PRO A 16 9.52 -14.31 9.53
N PRO A 17 10.74 -14.49 10.08
CA PRO A 17 11.25 -15.81 10.36
C PRO A 17 10.33 -16.54 11.34
N ASP A 18 10.29 -17.86 11.28
CA ASP A 18 9.50 -18.72 12.16
C ASP A 18 7.98 -18.70 11.96
N TYR A 19 7.49 -17.99 10.92
CA TYR A 19 6.08 -18.06 10.54
C TYR A 19 5.89 -19.02 9.37
N ALA A 20 4.86 -19.85 9.46
CA ALA A 20 4.46 -20.69 8.36
C ALA A 20 3.66 -19.89 7.32
N GLU A 21 3.70 -20.32 6.06
CA GLU A 21 3.04 -19.62 4.96
C GLU A 21 1.53 -19.48 5.15
N ASP A 22 0.90 -20.39 5.91
CA ASP A 22 -0.54 -20.34 6.17
C ASP A 22 -0.92 -19.48 7.37
N GLU A 23 0.04 -18.97 8.13
CA GLU A 23 -0.22 -18.10 9.29
C GLU A 23 -0.36 -16.63 8.91
N LEU A 24 0.21 -16.23 7.79
CA LEU A 24 0.17 -14.85 7.31
C LEU A 24 -0.28 -14.83 5.87
N THR A 25 -1.08 -13.83 5.53
CA THR A 25 -1.53 -13.65 4.15
C THR A 25 -0.46 -12.92 3.34
N PRO A 26 0.05 -13.53 2.25
CA PRO A 26 1.01 -12.84 1.39
C PRO A 26 0.29 -11.77 0.57
N ILE A 27 0.74 -10.54 0.68
CA ILE A 27 0.08 -9.39 0.07
C ILE A 27 1.06 -8.66 -0.84
N SER A 28 0.64 -8.40 -2.09
CA SER A 28 1.27 -7.40 -2.94
C SER A 28 0.50 -6.09 -2.80
N TRP A 29 1.16 -4.97 -3.07
CA TRP A 29 0.50 -3.68 -3.01
C TRP A 29 0.93 -2.80 -4.18
N ALA A 30 0.10 -1.81 -4.48
CA ALA A 30 0.37 -0.84 -5.54
C ALA A 30 -0.17 0.52 -5.13
N VAL A 31 0.52 1.56 -5.56
CA VAL A 31 0.12 2.95 -5.36
C VAL A 31 0.02 3.61 -6.73
N GLY A 32 -1.07 4.32 -6.94
CA GLY A 32 -1.29 5.05 -8.19
C GLY A 32 -2.03 6.34 -7.96
N ILE A 33 -2.32 7.04 -9.03
CA ILE A 33 -3.13 8.26 -9.04
C ILE A 33 -4.31 8.05 -9.98
N CYS A 34 -5.44 8.64 -9.62
CA CYS A 34 -6.63 8.63 -10.47
C CYS A 34 -7.42 9.91 -10.26
N ASP A 35 -7.96 10.47 -11.33
CA ASP A 35 -8.91 11.59 -11.28
C ASP A 35 -10.22 11.28 -12.00
N ASP A 36 -10.47 10.01 -12.33
CA ASP A 36 -11.67 9.56 -13.05
C ASP A 36 -12.87 9.43 -12.11
N TYR A 37 -13.20 10.53 -11.45
CA TYR A 37 -14.32 10.64 -10.55
C TYR A 37 -15.27 11.73 -11.03
N ALA A 38 -16.48 11.75 -10.50
CA ALA A 38 -17.47 12.77 -10.86
C ALA A 38 -16.98 14.18 -10.57
N ASP A 39 -16.17 14.37 -9.52
CA ASP A 39 -15.61 15.68 -9.14
C ASP A 39 -14.28 16.00 -9.84
N ALA A 40 -13.73 15.06 -10.60
CA ALA A 40 -12.45 15.18 -11.31
C ALA A 40 -11.24 15.53 -10.40
N GLU A 41 -11.40 15.41 -9.09
CA GLU A 41 -10.31 15.67 -8.15
C GLU A 41 -9.37 14.48 -8.07
N PRO A 42 -8.03 14.71 -8.12
CA PRO A 42 -7.09 13.61 -8.07
C PRO A 42 -7.04 12.96 -6.69
N ARG A 43 -6.93 11.65 -6.68
CA ARG A 43 -6.77 10.87 -5.45
C ARG A 43 -5.65 9.86 -5.61
N VAL A 44 -5.07 9.49 -4.48
CA VAL A 44 -4.12 8.39 -4.42
C VAL A 44 -4.92 7.08 -4.37
N ILE A 45 -4.59 6.14 -5.23
CA ILE A 45 -5.18 4.81 -5.19
C ILE A 45 -4.20 3.88 -4.50
N LEU A 46 -4.66 3.19 -3.48
CA LEU A 46 -3.87 2.18 -2.79
C LEU A 46 -4.58 0.84 -2.96
N THR A 47 -3.88 -0.13 -3.53
CA THR A 47 -4.42 -1.45 -3.80
C THR A 47 -3.63 -2.49 -3.01
N PHE A 48 -4.36 -3.41 -2.36
CA PHE A 48 -3.77 -4.59 -1.74
C PHE A 48 -4.40 -5.83 -2.35
N GLU A 49 -3.57 -6.77 -2.77
CA GLU A 49 -4.03 -8.04 -3.34
C GLU A 49 -3.37 -9.21 -2.63
N GLU A 50 -4.15 -10.22 -2.29
CA GLU A 50 -3.60 -11.49 -1.85
C GLU A 50 -2.94 -12.19 -3.03
N VAL A 51 -1.73 -12.70 -2.83
CA VAL A 51 -1.01 -13.43 -3.87
C VAL A 51 -1.83 -14.66 -4.30
N GLY A 52 -1.99 -14.83 -5.61
CA GLY A 52 -2.80 -15.90 -6.18
C GLY A 52 -4.28 -15.57 -6.33
N ARG A 53 -4.71 -14.37 -5.93
CA ARG A 53 -6.10 -13.93 -6.06
C ARG A 53 -6.19 -12.60 -6.79
N ALA A 54 -5.58 -12.54 -7.96
CA ALA A 54 -5.60 -11.34 -8.79
C ALA A 54 -7.05 -10.92 -9.10
N GLY A 55 -7.31 -9.63 -9.05
CA GLY A 55 -8.63 -9.06 -9.30
C GLY A 55 -9.57 -9.05 -8.10
N GLN A 56 -9.14 -9.60 -6.97
CA GLN A 56 -9.93 -9.61 -5.72
C GLN A 56 -9.30 -8.73 -4.64
N GLY A 57 -8.57 -7.70 -5.06
CA GLY A 57 -7.91 -6.80 -4.13
C GLY A 57 -8.85 -5.79 -3.50
N LEU A 58 -8.38 -5.18 -2.43
CA LEU A 58 -9.02 -4.03 -1.81
C LEU A 58 -8.42 -2.77 -2.39
N VAL A 59 -9.26 -1.81 -2.76
CA VAL A 59 -8.82 -0.55 -3.34
C VAL A 59 -9.28 0.60 -2.48
N GLY A 60 -8.33 1.38 -1.98
CA GLY A 60 -8.61 2.61 -1.26
C GLY A 60 -8.44 3.83 -2.16
N HIS A 61 -9.32 4.79 -2.03
CA HIS A 61 -9.27 6.07 -2.77
C HIS A 61 -9.02 7.17 -1.74
N LEU A 62 -7.81 7.70 -1.72
CA LEU A 62 -7.36 8.60 -0.66
C LEU A 62 -7.25 10.03 -1.18
N SER A 63 -7.93 10.97 -0.52
CA SER A 63 -7.69 12.38 -0.78
C SER A 63 -6.22 12.71 -0.45
N PRO A 64 -5.67 13.83 -0.97
CA PRO A 64 -4.30 14.22 -0.62
C PRO A 64 -4.06 14.31 0.89
N ASP A 65 -5.02 14.82 1.66
CA ASP A 65 -4.86 14.94 3.11
C ASP A 65 -4.80 13.56 3.79
N ILE A 66 -5.64 12.63 3.37
CA ILE A 66 -5.63 11.28 3.92
C ILE A 66 -4.34 10.54 3.52
N ALA A 67 -3.88 10.73 2.29
CA ALA A 67 -2.61 10.15 1.85
C ALA A 67 -1.43 10.67 2.68
N ARG A 68 -1.41 11.98 2.98
CA ARG A 68 -0.39 12.57 3.85
C ARG A 68 -0.44 12.00 5.27
N ARG A 69 -1.66 11.81 5.79
CA ARG A 69 -1.84 11.22 7.13
C ARG A 69 -1.29 9.79 7.18
N MET A 70 -1.57 8.98 6.15
CA MET A 70 -1.07 7.61 6.07
C MET A 70 0.46 7.59 5.99
N ARG A 71 1.05 8.46 5.16
CA ARG A 71 2.51 8.58 5.06
C ARG A 71 3.13 8.95 6.40
N GLY A 72 2.52 9.90 7.11
CA GLY A 72 2.97 10.29 8.44
C GLY A 72 2.90 9.17 9.46
N ALA A 73 1.84 8.39 9.44
CA ALA A 73 1.68 7.24 10.33
C ALA A 73 2.76 6.20 10.08
N GLY A 74 3.08 5.91 8.81
CA GLY A 74 4.17 4.98 8.47
C GLY A 74 5.52 5.48 8.96
N ARG A 75 5.80 6.76 8.76
CA ARG A 75 7.03 7.40 9.25
C ARG A 75 7.13 7.29 10.77
N ASP A 76 6.03 7.59 11.49
CA ASP A 76 6.02 7.55 12.94
C ASP A 76 6.21 6.12 13.47
N ALA A 77 5.64 5.13 12.78
CA ALA A 77 5.83 3.73 13.15
C ALA A 77 7.29 3.31 13.02
N LEU A 78 7.95 3.72 11.94
CA LEU A 78 9.38 3.46 11.75
C LEU A 78 10.21 4.09 12.86
N ALA A 79 9.90 5.34 13.22
CA ALA A 79 10.59 6.04 14.30
C ALA A 79 10.42 5.34 15.64
N GLU A 80 9.21 4.84 15.94
CA GLU A 80 8.95 4.08 17.17
C GLU A 80 9.77 2.79 17.23
N MET A 81 10.04 2.18 16.09
CA MET A 81 10.88 0.98 16.00
C MET A 81 12.37 1.29 16.10
N GLY A 82 12.77 2.55 16.16
CA GLY A 82 14.17 2.95 16.11
C GLY A 82 14.78 2.90 14.72
N GLU A 83 13.95 2.83 13.70
CA GLU A 83 14.41 2.79 12.31
C GLU A 83 14.41 4.18 11.69
N ASP A 84 15.26 4.38 10.69
CA ASP A 84 15.27 5.61 9.90
C ASP A 84 13.93 5.71 9.15
N PRO A 85 13.14 6.77 9.39
CA PRO A 85 11.87 6.91 8.71
C PRO A 85 11.99 7.33 7.25
N GLY A 86 13.19 7.60 6.77
CA GLY A 86 13.41 8.14 5.44
C GLY A 86 12.97 9.61 5.36
N ARG A 87 12.48 9.99 4.20
CA ARG A 87 12.08 11.38 3.96
C ARG A 87 10.63 11.64 4.23
#